data_852186ab2824fcfc5d0c0e2c7d84a6f1
#
_entry.id   852186ab2824fcfc5d0c0e2c7d84a6f1
#
_cell.length_a   1.000
_cell.length_b   1.000
_cell.length_c   1.000
_cell.angle_alpha   90.00
_cell.angle_beta   90.00
_cell.angle_gamma   90.00
#
_symmetry.space_group_name_H-M   'P 1'
#
loop_
_entity.id
_entity.type
_entity.pdbx_description
1 polymer ?
#
loop_
_entity_poly.entity_id
_entity_poly.type
_entity_poly.pdbx_seq_one_letter_code
_entity_poly.pdbx_strand_id
1 'polypeptide(L)'
;MYKRQPIAAGYNTVDTCAAEFDVKKPYFYSSFDEDNEAAMFGKAHPTSKKKILVVGSGPTSIGLGTDRDYAVVNCINTLKDFGYSTILLNNNPAAVSTDPGVADTLYLDPITDEDVRNVVLTEKPYGAVLPFGGGNAVRKAEMLRSLGVKVFGSDDEAHRRLKNKIELFDILDDLGIRHTNNRHVMIGKGAEVDVLSDGSDILVPGICEHIEKACVNPGDTTTVFPSITLTSSDKAKIYEYTEKLCKELKFKGLINIQFVIYDNEVYVSSASVVATRNVPFMTKASGLPIVAMATRLMLGETLGDIGMGCGILPEPTRYFVRVPVFSFEKLQGTDVQIGDTEKSTGEVMGIADTFDEALLKGLIASGMRIKRTGGVLVSVADTDKRDSVMLAGEFLKQGFKIYATSNTAKLLNSNHVAANSVRKIHEGEPNTMSLIKNNKLSYVVSTAEQGPKVNEDDIRIRRTALLRRIPVLPSVDTAFAFAKCLENNNILEEIKVCKL
;
A
#
# COMPACT_ATOMS: atom_id res chain seq x y z
N MET A 1 7.24 50.15 -13.51
CA MET A 1 7.15 48.78 -12.99
C MET A 1 6.76 47.87 -14.14
N TYR A 2 7.71 47.22 -14.81
CA TYR A 2 7.41 46.31 -15.92
C TYR A 2 6.70 45.08 -15.33
N LYS A 3 5.41 44.89 -15.69
CA LYS A 3 4.73 43.61 -15.44
C LYS A 3 5.44 42.57 -16.31
N ARG A 4 6.30 41.75 -15.72
CA ARG A 4 6.79 40.55 -16.41
C ARG A 4 5.58 39.67 -16.68
N GLN A 5 5.26 39.48 -17.96
CA GLN A 5 4.29 38.46 -18.33
C GLN A 5 4.89 37.12 -17.93
N PRO A 6 4.15 36.22 -17.27
CA PRO A 6 4.63 34.88 -17.01
C PRO A 6 4.92 34.23 -18.38
N ILE A 7 6.11 33.65 -18.50
CA ILE A 7 6.47 32.87 -19.67
C ILE A 7 5.65 31.58 -19.55
N ALA A 8 4.75 31.32 -20.50
CA ALA A 8 4.01 30.05 -20.56
C ALA A 8 4.88 29.00 -21.24
N ALA A 9 4.91 27.80 -20.69
CA ALA A 9 5.57 26.68 -21.35
C ALA A 9 4.80 26.28 -22.62
N GLY A 10 5.52 26.00 -23.70
CA GLY A 10 5.04 25.21 -24.83
C GLY A 10 5.20 23.74 -24.57
N TYR A 11 4.74 22.91 -25.51
CA TYR A 11 4.83 21.45 -25.40
C TYR A 11 5.34 20.87 -26.72
N ASN A 12 6.38 20.07 -26.64
CA ASN A 12 6.94 19.32 -27.75
C ASN A 12 6.55 17.86 -27.66
N THR A 13 6.48 17.18 -28.79
CA THR A 13 6.14 15.75 -28.89
C THR A 13 7.38 14.91 -28.62
N VAL A 14 7.23 13.88 -27.80
CA VAL A 14 8.25 12.83 -27.70
C VAL A 14 8.13 11.92 -28.93
N ASP A 15 9.09 12.01 -29.82
CA ASP A 15 9.17 11.11 -30.98
C ASP A 15 9.90 9.82 -30.60
N THR A 16 9.14 8.73 -30.47
CA THR A 16 9.66 7.41 -30.14
C THR A 16 10.04 6.58 -31.39
N CYS A 17 9.74 7.10 -32.58
CA CYS A 17 9.86 6.39 -33.85
C CYS A 17 10.78 7.09 -34.87
N ALA A 18 11.62 8.04 -34.44
CA ALA A 18 12.55 8.79 -35.32
C ALA A 18 11.85 9.38 -36.57
N ALA A 19 10.64 9.88 -36.43
CA ALA A 19 9.79 10.43 -37.49
C ALA A 19 9.42 9.45 -38.62
N GLU A 20 9.57 8.14 -38.40
CA GLU A 20 9.21 7.13 -39.40
C GLU A 20 7.69 6.89 -39.52
N PHE A 21 6.93 7.22 -38.45
CA PHE A 21 5.47 7.04 -38.39
C PHE A 21 4.78 8.23 -37.78
N ASP A 22 3.58 8.53 -38.29
CA ASP A 22 2.71 9.56 -37.68
C ASP A 22 2.28 9.14 -36.27
N VAL A 23 2.44 10.04 -35.32
CA VAL A 23 2.06 9.85 -33.93
C VAL A 23 0.54 9.89 -33.80
N LYS A 24 -0.08 8.72 -33.55
CA LYS A 24 -1.54 8.64 -33.36
C LYS A 24 -1.99 9.03 -31.94
N LYS A 25 -1.13 8.85 -30.94
CA LYS A 25 -1.36 9.17 -29.54
C LYS A 25 -0.11 9.88 -29.01
N PRO A 26 -0.18 11.19 -28.82
CA PRO A 26 1.01 11.98 -28.55
C PRO A 26 1.46 11.86 -27.09
N TYR A 27 2.76 11.87 -26.91
CA TYR A 27 3.46 12.15 -25.68
C TYR A 27 4.03 13.55 -25.73
N PHE A 28 3.71 14.36 -24.76
CA PHE A 28 4.19 15.72 -24.67
C PHE A 28 5.09 15.91 -23.46
N TYR A 29 6.08 16.78 -23.60
CA TYR A 29 6.88 17.33 -22.51
C TYR A 29 6.94 18.85 -22.65
N SER A 30 7.04 19.54 -21.51
CA SER A 30 7.14 20.99 -21.49
C SER A 30 8.48 21.49 -22.00
N SER A 31 8.46 22.59 -22.77
CA SER A 31 9.62 23.33 -23.16
C SER A 31 9.34 24.84 -23.13
N PHE A 32 10.39 25.65 -23.20
CA PHE A 32 10.27 27.11 -23.35
C PHE A 32 10.58 27.57 -24.76
N ASP A 33 10.42 26.70 -25.74
CA ASP A 33 10.53 26.99 -27.13
C ASP A 33 9.32 27.82 -27.66
N GLU A 34 9.44 28.39 -28.83
CA GLU A 34 8.36 29.19 -29.42
C GLU A 34 7.17 28.34 -29.92
N ASP A 35 7.42 27.06 -30.21
CA ASP A 35 6.42 26.14 -30.73
C ASP A 35 5.63 25.45 -29.61
N ASN A 36 4.36 25.14 -29.88
CA ASN A 36 3.50 24.37 -29.00
C ASN A 36 2.79 23.28 -29.80
N GLU A 37 3.46 22.14 -29.95
CA GLU A 37 2.98 20.99 -30.73
C GLU A 37 1.70 20.38 -30.14
N ALA A 38 1.51 20.43 -28.82
CA ALA A 38 0.27 19.97 -28.20
C ALA A 38 -0.94 20.81 -28.62
N ALA A 39 -0.78 22.13 -28.69
CA ALA A 39 -1.85 23.03 -29.18
C ALA A 39 -2.12 22.82 -30.68
N MET A 40 -1.07 22.52 -31.47
CA MET A 40 -1.19 22.24 -32.90
C MET A 40 -1.90 20.86 -33.10
N PHE A 41 -1.51 19.86 -32.35
CA PHE A 41 -2.15 18.54 -32.38
C PHE A 41 -3.64 18.62 -32.02
N GLY A 42 -3.98 19.35 -30.98
CA GLY A 42 -5.39 19.54 -30.56
C GLY A 42 -6.25 20.24 -31.61
N LYS A 43 -5.67 21.17 -32.41
CA LYS A 43 -6.35 21.82 -33.54
C LYS A 43 -6.50 20.86 -34.72
N ALA A 44 -5.50 20.04 -35.00
CA ALA A 44 -5.51 19.06 -36.10
C ALA A 44 -6.46 17.88 -35.83
N HIS A 45 -6.65 17.53 -34.54
CA HIS A 45 -7.48 16.41 -34.10
C HIS A 45 -8.60 16.86 -33.14
N PRO A 46 -9.57 17.64 -33.63
CA PRO A 46 -10.65 18.12 -32.76
C PRO A 46 -11.52 16.97 -32.25
N THR A 47 -11.86 17.01 -30.97
CA THR A 47 -12.78 16.06 -30.36
C THR A 47 -14.02 16.75 -29.80
N SER A 48 -15.19 16.16 -30.02
CA SER A 48 -16.44 16.58 -29.38
C SER A 48 -16.61 16.01 -27.96
N LYS A 49 -15.76 15.07 -27.55
CA LYS A 49 -15.80 14.46 -26.23
C LYS A 49 -15.30 15.45 -25.17
N LYS A 50 -15.92 15.42 -24.00
CA LYS A 50 -15.42 16.16 -22.83
C LYS A 50 -14.08 15.55 -22.41
N LYS A 51 -13.09 16.40 -22.20
CA LYS A 51 -11.74 15.98 -21.76
C LYS A 51 -11.70 15.90 -20.24
N ILE A 52 -11.12 14.83 -19.70
CA ILE A 52 -10.86 14.65 -18.26
C ILE A 52 -9.35 14.52 -18.04
N LEU A 53 -8.82 15.36 -17.16
CA LEU A 53 -7.45 15.28 -16.68
C LEU A 53 -7.35 14.27 -15.55
N VAL A 54 -6.51 13.26 -15.71
CA VAL A 54 -6.10 12.34 -14.65
C VAL A 54 -4.68 12.69 -14.25
N VAL A 55 -4.44 12.93 -12.97
CA VAL A 55 -3.10 13.21 -12.46
C VAL A 55 -2.55 11.95 -11.85
N GLY A 56 -1.43 11.47 -12.38
CA GLY A 56 -0.73 10.29 -11.91
C GLY A 56 0.02 10.49 -10.58
N SER A 57 0.62 9.43 -10.06
CA SER A 57 1.33 9.46 -8.77
C SER A 57 2.76 9.98 -8.88
N GLY A 58 3.34 9.94 -10.06
CA GLY A 58 4.77 10.17 -10.26
C GLY A 58 5.65 9.11 -9.57
N PRO A 59 6.97 9.25 -9.62
CA PRO A 59 7.89 8.45 -8.84
C PRO A 59 7.94 9.00 -7.40
N THR A 60 7.16 8.41 -6.48
CA THR A 60 7.12 8.85 -5.08
C THR A 60 8.21 8.20 -4.23
N SER A 61 8.30 6.88 -4.27
CA SER A 61 9.37 6.07 -3.69
C SER A 61 9.42 4.72 -4.37
N ILE A 62 10.51 3.98 -4.17
CA ILE A 62 10.67 2.66 -4.76
C ILE A 62 9.49 1.78 -4.36
N GLY A 63 8.79 1.21 -5.36
CA GLY A 63 7.66 0.30 -5.16
C GLY A 63 6.28 0.94 -5.01
N LEU A 64 6.19 2.20 -4.61
CA LEU A 64 4.90 2.88 -4.38
C LEU A 64 4.14 3.27 -5.65
N GLY A 65 4.83 3.41 -6.78
CA GLY A 65 4.22 3.83 -8.03
C GLY A 65 3.26 2.81 -8.62
N THR A 66 3.59 1.51 -8.51
CA THR A 66 2.89 0.43 -9.21
C THR A 66 1.45 0.26 -8.75
N ASP A 67 1.21 0.25 -7.43
CA ASP A 67 -0.13 0.01 -6.87
C ASP A 67 -1.09 1.17 -7.17
N ARG A 68 -0.58 2.40 -7.10
CA ARG A 68 -1.34 3.60 -7.46
C ARG A 68 -1.58 3.67 -8.96
N ASP A 69 -0.58 3.28 -9.76
CA ASP A 69 -0.69 3.28 -11.20
C ASP A 69 -1.77 2.31 -11.70
N TYR A 70 -1.95 1.16 -11.04
CA TYR A 70 -3.09 0.28 -11.24
C TYR A 70 -4.43 1.05 -11.18
N ALA A 71 -4.59 1.91 -10.16
CA ALA A 71 -5.80 2.70 -10.00
C ALA A 71 -5.93 3.76 -11.11
N VAL A 72 -4.83 4.41 -11.50
CA VAL A 72 -4.80 5.39 -12.61
C VAL A 72 -5.24 4.76 -13.92
N VAL A 73 -4.68 3.58 -14.28
CA VAL A 73 -5.02 2.86 -15.53
C VAL A 73 -6.50 2.46 -15.54
N ASN A 74 -7.01 1.88 -14.45
CA ASN A 74 -8.42 1.47 -14.37
C ASN A 74 -9.38 2.68 -14.40
N CYS A 75 -9.00 3.81 -13.79
CA CYS A 75 -9.75 5.06 -13.90
C CYS A 75 -9.82 5.54 -15.35
N ILE A 76 -8.68 5.60 -16.04
CA ILE A 76 -8.61 6.04 -17.45
C ILE A 76 -9.49 5.15 -18.32
N ASN A 77 -9.42 3.84 -18.17
CA ASN A 77 -10.25 2.90 -18.93
C ASN A 77 -11.74 3.15 -18.67
N THR A 78 -12.13 3.31 -17.40
CA THR A 78 -13.53 3.61 -17.04
C THR A 78 -14.00 4.92 -17.65
N LEU A 79 -13.18 5.98 -17.62
CA LEU A 79 -13.51 7.27 -18.25
C LEU A 79 -13.73 7.14 -19.76
N LYS A 80 -12.92 6.33 -20.44
CA LYS A 80 -13.07 6.06 -21.88
C LYS A 80 -14.36 5.31 -22.18
N ASP A 81 -14.72 4.31 -21.35
CA ASP A 81 -15.98 3.56 -21.48
C ASP A 81 -17.19 4.50 -21.33
N PHE A 82 -17.06 5.55 -20.52
CA PHE A 82 -18.07 6.62 -20.37
C PHE A 82 -18.03 7.68 -21.48
N GLY A 83 -17.20 7.49 -22.50
CA GLY A 83 -17.12 8.37 -23.67
C GLY A 83 -16.34 9.66 -23.47
N TYR A 84 -15.56 9.78 -22.39
CA TYR A 84 -14.64 10.91 -22.21
C TYR A 84 -13.35 10.74 -23.03
N SER A 85 -12.72 11.86 -23.35
CA SER A 85 -11.33 11.89 -23.81
C SER A 85 -10.43 12.10 -22.61
N THR A 86 -9.38 11.29 -22.48
CA THR A 86 -8.53 11.22 -21.30
C THR A 86 -7.18 11.89 -21.52
N ILE A 87 -6.80 12.76 -20.59
CA ILE A 87 -5.49 13.38 -20.52
C ILE A 87 -4.82 12.85 -19.27
N LEU A 88 -3.62 12.32 -19.39
CA LEU A 88 -2.79 11.90 -18.27
C LEU A 88 -1.62 12.87 -18.09
N LEU A 89 -1.43 13.37 -16.87
CA LEU A 89 -0.19 14.00 -16.45
C LEU A 89 0.53 13.08 -15.47
N ASN A 90 1.70 12.58 -15.85
CA ASN A 90 2.53 11.72 -15.02
C ASN A 90 4.00 11.85 -15.42
N ASN A 91 4.90 11.96 -14.46
CA ASN A 91 6.34 12.09 -14.71
C ASN A 91 7.12 10.79 -14.45
N ASN A 92 6.44 9.65 -14.39
CA ASN A 92 7.08 8.34 -14.27
C ASN A 92 6.97 7.57 -15.60
N PRO A 93 8.01 7.58 -16.45
CA PRO A 93 7.95 6.88 -17.74
C PRO A 93 7.94 5.35 -17.61
N ALA A 94 8.21 4.80 -16.43
CA ALA A 94 8.15 3.36 -16.15
C ALA A 94 6.77 2.90 -15.66
N ALA A 95 5.80 3.82 -15.52
CA ALA A 95 4.44 3.48 -15.11
C ALA A 95 3.64 2.94 -16.29
N VAL A 96 2.79 1.93 -16.07
CA VAL A 96 1.91 1.37 -17.11
C VAL A 96 0.93 2.42 -17.64
N SER A 97 0.49 3.36 -16.81
CA SER A 97 -0.38 4.45 -17.23
C SER A 97 0.24 5.34 -18.32
N THR A 98 1.56 5.41 -18.39
CA THR A 98 2.30 6.15 -19.41
C THR A 98 2.59 5.34 -20.69
N ASP A 99 2.15 4.09 -20.74
CA ASP A 99 2.27 3.28 -21.96
C ASP A 99 1.44 3.84 -23.12
N PRO A 100 1.91 3.67 -24.37
CA PRO A 100 1.20 4.13 -25.56
C PRO A 100 -0.24 3.61 -25.60
N GLY A 101 -1.17 4.56 -25.64
CA GLY A 101 -2.58 4.22 -25.81
C GLY A 101 -3.38 3.98 -24.53
N VAL A 102 -2.77 4.02 -23.36
CA VAL A 102 -3.52 4.03 -22.09
C VAL A 102 -4.34 5.31 -22.01
N ALA A 103 -3.75 6.50 -22.03
CA ALA A 103 -4.48 7.75 -22.18
C ALA A 103 -4.62 8.16 -23.65
N ASP A 104 -5.56 9.06 -23.97
CA ASP A 104 -5.64 9.62 -25.33
C ASP A 104 -4.55 10.66 -25.56
N THR A 105 -4.14 11.37 -24.50
CA THR A 105 -3.03 12.33 -24.50
C THR A 105 -2.23 12.15 -23.23
N LEU A 106 -0.90 12.12 -23.32
CA LEU A 106 0.02 12.01 -22.19
C LEU A 106 0.94 13.22 -22.10
N TYR A 107 1.07 13.78 -20.90
CA TYR A 107 2.05 14.78 -20.53
C TYR A 107 3.07 14.16 -19.56
N LEU A 108 4.33 14.10 -19.97
CA LEU A 108 5.46 13.61 -19.19
C LEU A 108 6.15 14.77 -18.46
N ASP A 109 5.43 15.39 -17.56
CA ASP A 109 5.90 16.56 -16.81
C ASP A 109 5.80 16.36 -15.31
N PRO A 110 6.56 17.13 -14.52
CA PRO A 110 6.44 17.16 -13.06
C PRO A 110 5.02 17.53 -12.62
N ILE A 111 4.60 16.98 -11.47
CA ILE A 111 3.29 17.29 -10.88
C ILE A 111 3.41 18.53 -9.97
N THR A 112 3.92 19.64 -10.51
CA THR A 112 3.97 20.95 -9.82
C THR A 112 2.70 21.74 -10.10
N ASP A 113 2.48 22.84 -9.40
CA ASP A 113 1.33 23.73 -9.65
C ASP A 113 1.45 24.41 -11.00
N GLU A 114 2.68 24.73 -11.41
CA GLU A 114 2.97 25.35 -12.69
C GLU A 114 2.67 24.41 -13.85
N ASP A 115 3.19 23.19 -13.82
CA ASP A 115 3.01 22.22 -14.90
C ASP A 115 1.53 21.80 -15.04
N VAL A 116 0.85 21.52 -13.93
CA VAL A 116 -0.60 21.22 -13.94
C VAL A 116 -1.39 22.38 -14.53
N ARG A 117 -1.06 23.64 -14.16
CA ARG A 117 -1.70 24.83 -14.71
C ARG A 117 -1.49 24.93 -16.22
N ASN A 118 -0.27 24.72 -16.70
CA ASN A 118 0.08 24.81 -18.11
C ASN A 118 -0.67 23.77 -18.95
N VAL A 119 -0.77 22.52 -18.47
CA VAL A 119 -1.60 21.46 -19.08
C VAL A 119 -3.07 21.88 -19.14
N VAL A 120 -3.61 22.45 -18.05
CA VAL A 120 -5.01 22.91 -18.00
C VAL A 120 -5.26 24.04 -19.00
N LEU A 121 -4.35 24.98 -19.11
CA LEU A 121 -4.49 26.11 -20.07
C LEU A 121 -4.42 25.62 -21.53
N THR A 122 -3.62 24.62 -21.83
CA THR A 122 -3.46 24.02 -23.16
C THR A 122 -4.67 23.17 -23.55
N GLU A 123 -5.07 22.26 -22.66
CA GLU A 123 -6.08 21.23 -22.95
C GLU A 123 -7.51 21.63 -22.62
N LYS A 124 -7.69 22.58 -21.70
CA LYS A 124 -9.00 23.05 -21.20
C LYS A 124 -9.93 21.91 -20.79
N PRO A 125 -9.51 21.05 -19.86
CA PRO A 125 -10.29 19.88 -19.46
C PRO A 125 -11.62 20.32 -18.82
N TYR A 126 -12.69 19.56 -19.07
CA TYR A 126 -13.97 19.72 -18.39
C TYR A 126 -13.88 19.42 -16.90
N GLY A 127 -13.03 18.46 -16.52
CA GLY A 127 -12.83 18.08 -15.14
C GLY A 127 -11.53 17.32 -14.92
N ALA A 128 -11.24 17.04 -13.65
CA ALA A 128 -10.05 16.31 -13.23
C ALA A 128 -10.39 15.24 -12.17
N VAL A 129 -9.68 14.09 -12.23
CA VAL A 129 -9.69 13.03 -11.23
C VAL A 129 -8.32 12.98 -10.57
N LEU A 130 -8.27 13.10 -9.24
CA LEU A 130 -7.04 13.26 -8.46
C LEU A 130 -6.75 12.13 -7.47
N PRO A 131 -7.75 11.46 -6.83
CA PRO A 131 -7.52 10.55 -5.71
C PRO A 131 -6.58 9.37 -6.03
N PHE A 132 -6.56 8.92 -7.28
CA PHE A 132 -5.72 7.80 -7.71
C PHE A 132 -4.26 8.17 -7.90
N GLY A 133 -3.95 9.45 -8.09
CA GLY A 133 -2.58 9.96 -8.14
C GLY A 133 -1.94 10.23 -6.76
N GLY A 134 -2.67 9.92 -5.68
CA GLY A 134 -2.15 10.09 -4.33
C GLY A 134 -2.17 11.55 -3.84
N GLY A 135 -1.55 11.77 -2.67
CA GLY A 135 -1.62 13.07 -2.00
C GLY A 135 -1.05 14.26 -2.78
N ASN A 136 -0.07 14.04 -3.67
CA ASN A 136 0.45 15.11 -4.53
C ASN A 136 -0.57 15.60 -5.54
N ALA A 137 -1.32 14.66 -6.14
CA ALA A 137 -2.38 14.98 -7.08
C ALA A 137 -3.54 15.70 -6.38
N VAL A 138 -4.01 15.19 -5.24
CA VAL A 138 -5.15 15.76 -4.50
C VAL A 138 -4.88 17.20 -4.06
N ARG A 139 -3.66 17.54 -3.66
CA ARG A 139 -3.28 18.93 -3.32
C ARG A 139 -3.46 19.94 -4.46
N LYS A 140 -3.68 19.49 -5.70
CA LYS A 140 -3.94 20.37 -6.85
C LYS A 140 -5.42 20.78 -6.96
N ALA A 141 -6.31 20.24 -6.12
CA ALA A 141 -7.75 20.42 -6.24
C ALA A 141 -8.20 21.89 -6.15
N GLU A 142 -7.67 22.65 -5.17
CA GLU A 142 -8.01 24.07 -5.01
C GLU A 142 -7.58 24.90 -6.22
N MET A 143 -6.34 24.72 -6.68
CA MET A 143 -5.82 25.39 -7.86
C MET A 143 -6.64 25.06 -9.12
N LEU A 144 -7.00 23.79 -9.34
CA LEU A 144 -7.82 23.36 -10.46
C LEU A 144 -9.21 24.01 -10.44
N ARG A 145 -9.87 24.09 -9.27
CA ARG A 145 -11.15 24.80 -9.12
C ARG A 145 -11.01 26.29 -9.43
N SER A 146 -9.92 26.94 -8.99
CA SER A 146 -9.66 28.36 -9.30
C SER A 146 -9.49 28.61 -10.79
N LEU A 147 -9.11 27.60 -11.57
CA LEU A 147 -9.02 27.63 -13.03
C LEU A 147 -10.34 27.22 -13.72
N GLY A 148 -11.41 26.97 -12.97
CA GLY A 148 -12.72 26.59 -13.51
C GLY A 148 -12.82 25.09 -13.88
N VAL A 149 -11.87 24.26 -13.48
CA VAL A 149 -11.89 22.81 -13.72
C VAL A 149 -12.71 22.12 -12.64
N LYS A 150 -13.69 21.31 -13.03
CA LYS A 150 -14.47 20.49 -12.09
C LYS A 150 -13.61 19.38 -11.53
N VAL A 151 -13.44 19.31 -10.21
CA VAL A 151 -12.73 18.21 -9.55
C VAL A 151 -13.75 17.13 -9.16
N PHE A 152 -13.53 15.90 -9.64
CA PHE A 152 -14.35 14.75 -9.33
C PHE A 152 -13.82 14.00 -8.10
N GLY A 153 -14.74 13.50 -7.28
CA GLY A 153 -14.41 12.78 -6.03
C GLY A 153 -14.23 13.72 -4.85
N SER A 154 -13.39 13.32 -3.91
CA SER A 154 -13.10 14.09 -2.71
C SER A 154 -12.34 15.37 -3.02
N ASP A 155 -12.62 16.39 -2.24
CA ASP A 155 -11.93 17.66 -2.34
C ASP A 155 -10.64 17.71 -1.50
N ASP A 156 -9.84 18.75 -1.74
CA ASP A 156 -8.59 18.95 -1.01
C ASP A 156 -8.84 19.20 0.48
N GLU A 157 -9.94 19.82 0.84
CA GLU A 157 -10.28 20.05 2.24
C GLU A 157 -10.53 18.75 2.98
N ALA A 158 -11.29 17.81 2.43
CA ALA A 158 -11.49 16.48 3.01
C ALA A 158 -10.15 15.74 3.16
N HIS A 159 -9.30 15.79 2.12
CA HIS A 159 -7.96 15.19 2.20
C HIS A 159 -7.09 15.82 3.31
N ARG A 160 -7.07 17.17 3.40
CA ARG A 160 -6.29 17.90 4.41
C ARG A 160 -6.77 17.56 5.81
N ARG A 161 -8.09 17.60 6.06
CA ARG A 161 -8.70 17.28 7.35
C ARG A 161 -8.39 15.84 7.78
N LEU A 162 -8.50 14.87 6.89
CA LEU A 162 -8.21 13.48 7.19
C LEU A 162 -6.71 13.20 7.39
N LYS A 163 -5.83 13.93 6.70
CA LYS A 163 -4.39 13.79 6.85
C LYS A 163 -3.85 14.46 8.12
N ASN A 164 -4.49 15.51 8.59
CA ASN A 164 -4.16 16.16 9.84
C ASN A 164 -4.76 15.36 11.00
N LYS A 165 -3.92 14.69 11.78
CA LYS A 165 -4.39 13.85 12.90
C LYS A 165 -5.26 14.59 13.93
N ILE A 166 -4.99 15.87 14.17
CA ILE A 166 -5.78 16.67 15.11
C ILE A 166 -7.18 16.87 14.55
N GLU A 167 -7.29 17.35 13.31
CA GLU A 167 -8.59 17.58 12.67
C GLU A 167 -9.39 16.28 12.46
N LEU A 168 -8.71 15.17 12.14
CA LEU A 168 -9.37 13.87 12.09
C LEU A 168 -9.91 13.46 13.45
N PHE A 169 -9.13 13.63 14.51
CA PHE A 169 -9.54 13.24 15.85
C PHE A 169 -10.68 14.12 16.38
N ASP A 170 -10.69 15.43 16.08
CA ASP A 170 -11.81 16.32 16.38
C ASP A 170 -13.10 15.83 15.70
N ILE A 171 -13.04 15.45 14.40
CA ILE A 171 -14.20 14.88 13.70
C ILE A 171 -14.67 13.58 14.37
N LEU A 172 -13.74 12.69 14.74
CA LEU A 172 -14.08 11.42 15.37
C LEU A 172 -14.70 11.62 16.76
N ASP A 173 -14.22 12.58 17.53
CA ASP A 173 -14.78 12.94 18.85
C ASP A 173 -16.20 13.50 18.70
N ASP A 174 -16.46 14.39 17.74
CA ASP A 174 -17.79 14.92 17.45
C ASP A 174 -18.79 13.82 17.06
N LEU A 175 -18.31 12.75 16.40
CA LEU A 175 -19.11 11.59 16.00
C LEU A 175 -19.23 10.52 17.11
N GLY A 176 -18.56 10.70 18.24
CA GLY A 176 -18.46 9.70 19.31
C GLY A 176 -17.71 8.42 18.88
N ILE A 177 -16.71 8.56 17.99
CA ILE A 177 -15.89 7.48 17.47
C ILE A 177 -14.56 7.45 18.23
N ARG A 178 -14.19 6.29 18.78
CA ARG A 178 -12.89 6.13 19.46
C ARG A 178 -11.74 6.20 18.45
N HIS A 179 -10.63 6.81 18.86
CA HIS A 179 -9.44 6.94 18.01
C HIS A 179 -8.13 6.72 18.78
N THR A 180 -7.03 6.55 18.05
CA THR A 180 -5.73 6.16 18.60
C THR A 180 -4.90 7.37 19.09
N ASN A 181 -5.42 8.22 19.97
CA ASN A 181 -4.64 9.29 20.57
C ASN A 181 -3.61 8.78 21.60
N ASN A 182 -3.81 7.58 22.13
CA ASN A 182 -2.92 6.93 23.08
C ASN A 182 -2.07 5.86 22.37
N ARG A 183 -0.74 5.97 22.47
CA ARG A 183 0.20 5.01 21.85
C ARG A 183 0.03 3.58 22.34
N HIS A 184 -0.47 3.35 23.54
CA HIS A 184 -0.71 2.00 24.05
C HIS A 184 -1.72 1.22 23.21
N VAL A 185 -2.69 1.89 22.59
CA VAL A 185 -3.68 1.23 21.72
C VAL A 185 -3.03 0.62 20.47
N MET A 186 -1.93 1.22 19.99
CA MET A 186 -1.25 0.77 18.76
C MET A 186 -0.60 -0.61 18.85
N ILE A 187 -0.50 -1.23 20.04
CA ILE A 187 -0.08 -2.62 20.19
C ILE A 187 -1.21 -3.62 19.87
N GLY A 188 -2.41 -3.11 19.59
CA GLY A 188 -3.57 -3.90 19.18
C GLY A 188 -3.43 -4.41 17.75
N LYS A 189 -4.41 -5.21 17.33
CA LYS A 189 -4.51 -5.74 15.98
C LYS A 189 -4.93 -4.65 15.00
N GLY A 190 -4.27 -4.62 13.84
CA GLY A 190 -4.64 -3.74 12.75
C GLY A 190 -5.75 -4.33 11.90
N ALA A 191 -6.65 -3.47 11.44
CA ALA A 191 -7.61 -3.80 10.38
C ALA A 191 -7.78 -2.61 9.45
N GLU A 192 -8.17 -2.87 8.21
CA GLU A 192 -8.44 -1.81 7.24
C GLU A 192 -9.63 -2.15 6.34
N VAL A 193 -10.31 -1.10 5.87
CA VAL A 193 -11.38 -1.18 4.90
C VAL A 193 -11.18 -0.17 3.78
N ASP A 194 -11.42 -0.60 2.55
CA ASP A 194 -11.62 0.28 1.41
C ASP A 194 -13.12 0.40 1.16
N VAL A 195 -13.63 1.61 1.23
CA VAL A 195 -15.07 1.90 1.20
C VAL A 195 -15.43 2.65 -0.06
N LEU A 196 -16.47 2.18 -0.73
CA LEU A 196 -17.12 2.87 -1.83
C LEU A 196 -18.30 3.67 -1.28
N SER A 197 -18.39 4.96 -1.58
CA SER A 197 -19.48 5.83 -1.14
C SER A 197 -19.99 6.71 -2.28
N ASP A 198 -21.30 6.88 -2.34
CA ASP A 198 -21.98 7.83 -3.25
C ASP A 198 -22.33 9.17 -2.57
N GLY A 199 -21.93 9.33 -1.31
CA GLY A 199 -22.20 10.48 -0.46
C GLY A 199 -23.44 10.32 0.45
N SER A 200 -24.21 9.27 0.27
CA SER A 200 -25.38 8.91 1.08
C SER A 200 -25.22 7.51 1.66
N ASP A 201 -24.92 6.57 0.81
CA ASP A 201 -24.75 5.16 1.13
C ASP A 201 -23.32 4.70 0.96
N ILE A 202 -22.96 3.61 1.64
CA ILE A 202 -21.63 3.01 1.59
C ILE A 202 -21.70 1.52 1.27
N LEU A 203 -20.69 1.04 0.54
CA LEU A 203 -20.42 -0.36 0.31
C LEU A 203 -18.99 -0.69 0.80
N VAL A 204 -18.89 -1.68 1.68
CA VAL A 204 -17.63 -2.23 2.18
C VAL A 204 -17.40 -3.58 1.50
N PRO A 205 -16.45 -3.69 0.56
CA PRO A 205 -16.14 -4.96 -0.13
C PRO A 205 -15.64 -6.05 0.82
N GLY A 206 -15.03 -5.67 1.93
CA GLY A 206 -14.56 -6.57 2.96
C GLY A 206 -13.71 -5.86 4.01
N ILE A 207 -13.49 -6.53 5.13
CA ILE A 207 -12.63 -6.05 6.22
C ILE A 207 -11.36 -6.88 6.23
N CYS A 208 -10.23 -6.25 5.94
CA CYS A 208 -8.91 -6.85 6.01
C CYS A 208 -8.35 -6.81 7.43
N GLU A 209 -7.68 -7.88 7.84
CA GLU A 209 -6.95 -7.94 9.11
C GLU A 209 -5.45 -7.97 8.84
N HIS A 210 -4.68 -7.21 9.61
CA HIS A 210 -3.21 -7.25 9.56
C HIS A 210 -2.69 -8.38 10.45
N ILE A 211 -1.68 -9.10 9.96
CA ILE A 211 -1.03 -10.15 10.75
C ILE A 211 -0.19 -9.53 11.86
N GLU A 212 0.50 -8.44 11.55
CA GLU A 212 1.30 -7.68 12.50
C GLU A 212 0.42 -6.72 13.32
N LYS A 213 0.88 -6.41 14.54
CA LYS A 213 0.29 -5.35 15.35
C LYS A 213 0.31 -4.01 14.62
N ALA A 214 -0.66 -3.15 14.87
CA ALA A 214 -0.83 -1.88 14.17
C ALA A 214 0.38 -0.93 14.26
N CYS A 215 1.23 -1.06 15.29
CA CYS A 215 2.47 -0.29 15.43
C CYS A 215 3.67 -0.89 14.68
N VAL A 216 3.53 -2.09 14.12
CA VAL A 216 4.64 -2.81 13.48
C VAL A 216 4.52 -2.67 11.97
N ASN A 217 5.49 -1.99 11.34
CA ASN A 217 5.62 -1.84 9.89
C ASN A 217 4.32 -1.41 9.17
N PRO A 218 3.65 -0.34 9.58
CA PRO A 218 2.32 0.03 9.07
C PRO A 218 2.26 0.25 7.56
N GLY A 219 3.40 0.53 6.93
CA GLY A 219 3.50 0.66 5.46
C GLY A 219 3.58 -0.67 4.71
N ASP A 220 4.14 -1.72 5.34
CA ASP A 220 4.49 -3.00 4.70
C ASP A 220 3.95 -4.20 5.50
N THR A 221 2.68 -4.15 5.91
CA THR A 221 2.03 -5.23 6.67
C THR A 221 1.58 -6.38 5.78
N THR A 222 1.67 -7.60 6.33
CA THR A 222 1.00 -8.78 5.76
C THR A 222 -0.48 -8.71 6.11
N THR A 223 -1.36 -8.83 5.11
CA THR A 223 -2.79 -8.63 5.27
C THR A 223 -3.57 -9.87 4.87
N VAL A 224 -4.61 -10.21 5.60
CA VAL A 224 -5.49 -11.35 5.31
C VAL A 224 -6.93 -10.91 5.10
N PHE A 225 -7.61 -11.55 4.16
CA PHE A 225 -9.04 -11.46 3.93
C PHE A 225 -9.61 -12.84 3.58
N PRO A 226 -10.74 -13.27 4.16
CA PRO A 226 -11.45 -12.65 5.28
C PRO A 226 -10.61 -12.60 6.56
N SER A 227 -11.02 -11.76 7.50
CA SER A 227 -10.37 -11.63 8.79
C SER A 227 -10.42 -12.94 9.58
N ILE A 228 -9.35 -13.24 10.32
CA ILE A 228 -9.19 -14.53 11.06
C ILE A 228 -9.49 -14.43 12.54
N THR A 229 -9.37 -13.23 13.12
CA THR A 229 -9.53 -13.06 14.58
C THR A 229 -10.58 -12.00 14.96
N LEU A 230 -11.06 -11.21 14.00
CA LEU A 230 -12.08 -10.19 14.27
C LEU A 230 -13.43 -10.85 14.56
N THR A 231 -14.04 -10.47 15.67
CA THR A 231 -15.38 -10.96 16.05
C THR A 231 -16.46 -10.27 15.23
N SER A 232 -17.68 -10.84 15.23
CA SER A 232 -18.83 -10.20 14.60
C SER A 232 -19.14 -8.82 15.21
N SER A 233 -18.86 -8.63 16.49
CA SER A 233 -19.01 -7.34 17.18
C SER A 233 -18.00 -6.32 16.66
N ASP A 234 -16.72 -6.73 16.46
CA ASP A 234 -15.69 -5.85 15.90
C ASP A 234 -16.07 -5.39 14.49
N LYS A 235 -16.49 -6.34 13.65
CA LYS A 235 -16.92 -6.06 12.27
C LYS A 235 -18.11 -5.11 12.22
N ALA A 236 -19.09 -5.31 13.09
CA ALA A 236 -20.27 -4.42 13.20
C ALA A 236 -19.86 -3.01 13.62
N LYS A 237 -18.90 -2.90 14.57
CA LYS A 237 -18.41 -1.61 15.06
C LYS A 237 -17.55 -0.89 14.01
N ILE A 238 -16.70 -1.62 13.28
CA ILE A 238 -15.94 -1.09 12.15
C ILE A 238 -16.90 -0.50 11.10
N TYR A 239 -17.98 -1.22 10.77
CA TYR A 239 -18.97 -0.73 9.81
C TYR A 239 -19.69 0.53 10.33
N GLU A 240 -20.16 0.52 11.58
CA GLU A 240 -20.82 1.68 12.21
C GLU A 240 -19.95 2.95 12.14
N TYR A 241 -18.67 2.83 12.50
CA TYR A 241 -17.72 3.93 12.48
C TYR A 241 -17.45 4.43 11.06
N THR A 242 -17.28 3.49 10.14
CA THR A 242 -17.11 3.76 8.71
C THR A 242 -18.29 4.54 8.14
N GLU A 243 -19.51 4.09 8.42
CA GLU A 243 -20.74 4.72 7.93
C GLU A 243 -20.88 6.14 8.46
N LYS A 244 -20.69 6.34 9.79
CA LYS A 244 -20.75 7.66 10.42
C LYS A 244 -19.74 8.64 9.78
N LEU A 245 -18.49 8.21 9.61
CA LEU A 245 -17.44 9.05 9.05
C LEU A 245 -17.71 9.40 7.58
N CYS A 246 -18.14 8.44 6.77
CA CYS A 246 -18.45 8.70 5.36
C CYS A 246 -19.65 9.63 5.19
N LYS A 247 -20.68 9.50 6.02
CA LYS A 247 -21.86 10.39 6.00
C LYS A 247 -21.51 11.82 6.42
N GLU A 248 -20.66 11.98 7.43
CA GLU A 248 -20.20 13.31 7.89
C GLU A 248 -19.39 14.02 6.79
N LEU A 249 -18.50 13.29 6.14
CA LEU A 249 -17.67 13.82 5.06
C LEU A 249 -18.44 14.02 3.74
N LYS A 250 -19.65 13.49 3.60
CA LYS A 250 -20.43 13.44 2.35
C LYS A 250 -19.56 13.00 1.16
N PHE A 251 -18.71 12.03 1.44
CA PHE A 251 -17.65 11.60 0.56
C PHE A 251 -18.22 10.82 -0.64
N LYS A 252 -17.65 11.05 -1.83
CA LYS A 252 -17.98 10.30 -3.06
C LYS A 252 -16.75 9.67 -3.66
N GLY A 253 -16.80 8.37 -3.90
CA GLY A 253 -15.71 7.60 -4.48
C GLY A 253 -15.15 6.55 -3.52
N LEU A 254 -13.81 6.55 -3.30
CA LEU A 254 -13.09 5.58 -2.51
C LEU A 254 -12.42 6.23 -1.29
N ILE A 255 -12.63 5.67 -0.11
CA ILE A 255 -11.93 6.05 1.13
C ILE A 255 -11.38 4.79 1.80
N ASN A 256 -10.13 4.86 2.26
CA ASN A 256 -9.52 3.84 3.11
C ASN A 256 -9.57 4.31 4.58
N ILE A 257 -9.98 3.43 5.49
CA ILE A 257 -10.00 3.68 6.93
C ILE A 257 -9.26 2.55 7.62
N GLN A 258 -8.32 2.91 8.49
CA GLN A 258 -7.54 1.97 9.28
C GLN A 258 -8.03 1.97 10.73
N PHE A 259 -8.09 0.78 11.29
CA PHE A 259 -8.57 0.51 12.63
C PHE A 259 -7.53 -0.23 13.46
N VAL A 260 -7.65 -0.07 14.78
CA VAL A 260 -6.93 -0.87 15.76
C VAL A 260 -7.94 -1.48 16.72
N ILE A 261 -7.84 -2.77 16.93
CA ILE A 261 -8.64 -3.51 17.90
C ILE A 261 -7.76 -3.81 19.11
N TYR A 262 -8.11 -3.20 20.24
CA TYR A 262 -7.38 -3.31 21.49
C TYR A 262 -8.34 -3.41 22.67
N ASP A 263 -8.14 -4.40 23.55
CA ASP A 263 -8.97 -4.63 24.74
C ASP A 263 -10.48 -4.74 24.42
N ASN A 264 -10.82 -5.48 23.36
CA ASN A 264 -12.19 -5.68 22.84
C ASN A 264 -12.88 -4.38 22.38
N GLU A 265 -12.14 -3.33 22.13
CA GLU A 265 -12.66 -2.05 21.64
C GLU A 265 -12.02 -1.72 20.28
N VAL A 266 -12.80 -1.05 19.42
CA VAL A 266 -12.39 -0.63 18.07
C VAL A 266 -12.03 0.85 18.09
N TYR A 267 -10.88 1.19 17.50
CA TYR A 267 -10.35 2.56 17.39
C TYR A 267 -10.03 2.89 15.96
N VAL A 268 -10.37 4.07 15.48
CA VAL A 268 -9.89 4.59 14.19
C VAL A 268 -8.47 5.12 14.37
N SER A 269 -7.55 4.69 13.51
CA SER A 269 -6.16 5.16 13.54
C SER A 269 -5.84 6.17 12.44
N SER A 270 -6.43 6.01 11.27
CA SER A 270 -6.28 6.92 10.14
C SER A 270 -7.40 6.75 9.12
N ALA A 271 -7.61 7.78 8.31
CA ALA A 271 -8.48 7.74 7.15
C ALA A 271 -7.83 8.47 5.97
N SER A 272 -8.06 8.00 4.75
CA SER A 272 -7.45 8.55 3.55
C SER A 272 -8.37 8.42 2.34
N VAL A 273 -8.51 9.50 1.59
CA VAL A 273 -9.30 9.55 0.35
C VAL A 273 -8.46 9.22 -0.90
N VAL A 274 -7.23 8.80 -0.73
CA VAL A 274 -6.37 8.35 -1.85
C VAL A 274 -6.34 6.84 -1.92
N ALA A 275 -6.21 6.30 -3.14
CA ALA A 275 -6.05 4.87 -3.33
C ALA A 275 -4.81 4.34 -2.60
N THR A 276 -4.98 3.23 -1.92
CA THR A 276 -3.95 2.52 -1.16
C THR A 276 -3.52 1.23 -1.86
N ARG A 277 -2.49 0.57 -1.35
CA ARG A 277 -2.07 -0.76 -1.81
C ARG A 277 -3.14 -1.83 -1.63
N ASN A 278 -4.07 -1.61 -0.71
CA ASN A 278 -5.13 -2.57 -0.46
C ASN A 278 -6.13 -2.65 -1.63
N VAL A 279 -6.28 -1.60 -2.42
CA VAL A 279 -7.23 -1.53 -3.53
C VAL A 279 -7.04 -2.62 -4.59
N PRO A 280 -5.85 -2.85 -5.18
CA PRO A 280 -5.65 -3.95 -6.12
C PRO A 280 -5.82 -5.32 -5.47
N PHE A 281 -5.43 -5.49 -4.21
CA PHE A 281 -5.64 -6.71 -3.45
C PHE A 281 -7.13 -6.99 -3.26
N MET A 282 -7.89 -6.02 -2.71
CA MET A 282 -9.32 -6.17 -2.49
C MET A 282 -10.12 -6.31 -3.78
N THR A 283 -9.70 -5.65 -4.86
CA THR A 283 -10.32 -5.86 -6.19
C THR A 283 -10.27 -7.33 -6.60
N LYS A 284 -9.14 -8.00 -6.40
CA LYS A 284 -8.98 -9.42 -6.74
C LYS A 284 -9.67 -10.34 -5.73
N ALA A 285 -9.55 -10.05 -4.45
CA ALA A 285 -10.09 -10.88 -3.37
C ALA A 285 -11.63 -10.84 -3.30
N SER A 286 -12.24 -9.69 -3.56
CA SER A 286 -13.71 -9.52 -3.60
C SER A 286 -14.33 -9.82 -4.96
N GLY A 287 -13.53 -9.81 -6.04
CA GLY A 287 -14.02 -9.91 -7.42
C GLY A 287 -14.69 -8.63 -7.94
N LEU A 288 -14.63 -7.53 -7.20
CA LEU A 288 -15.25 -6.25 -7.60
C LEU A 288 -14.25 -5.34 -8.31
N PRO A 289 -14.64 -4.65 -9.38
CA PRO A 289 -13.81 -3.64 -10.03
C PRO A 289 -13.82 -2.32 -9.24
N ILE A 290 -13.21 -2.31 -8.04
CA ILE A 290 -13.32 -1.23 -7.05
C ILE A 290 -12.99 0.15 -7.65
N VAL A 291 -11.92 0.26 -8.44
CA VAL A 291 -11.52 1.53 -9.05
C VAL A 291 -12.54 2.02 -10.07
N ALA A 292 -13.08 1.10 -10.90
CA ALA A 292 -14.11 1.45 -11.88
C ALA A 292 -15.38 1.93 -11.17
N MET A 293 -15.81 1.22 -10.13
CA MET A 293 -16.95 1.62 -9.31
C MET A 293 -16.72 2.98 -8.65
N ALA A 294 -15.56 3.19 -8.01
CA ALA A 294 -15.21 4.48 -7.42
C ALA A 294 -15.23 5.62 -8.45
N THR A 295 -14.70 5.39 -9.65
CA THR A 295 -14.72 6.37 -10.73
C THR A 295 -16.15 6.74 -11.13
N ARG A 296 -17.05 5.76 -11.26
CA ARG A 296 -18.46 5.96 -11.57
C ARG A 296 -19.18 6.79 -10.49
N LEU A 297 -18.93 6.47 -9.20
CA LEU A 297 -19.48 7.22 -8.07
C LEU A 297 -18.97 8.67 -8.06
N MET A 298 -17.69 8.90 -8.36
CA MET A 298 -17.12 10.25 -8.51
C MET A 298 -17.76 11.02 -9.66
N LEU A 299 -18.13 10.35 -10.75
CA LEU A 299 -18.84 10.97 -11.88
C LEU A 299 -20.30 11.33 -11.56
N GLY A 300 -20.85 10.81 -10.45
CA GLY A 300 -22.15 11.18 -9.93
C GLY A 300 -23.21 10.09 -9.96
N GLU A 301 -22.85 8.84 -10.33
CA GLU A 301 -23.72 7.68 -10.18
C GLU A 301 -23.86 7.32 -8.68
N THR A 302 -24.93 6.63 -8.34
CA THR A 302 -25.17 6.06 -7.02
C THR A 302 -24.78 4.58 -6.98
N LEU A 303 -24.69 4.00 -5.79
CA LEU A 303 -24.50 2.55 -5.63
C LEU A 303 -25.61 1.75 -6.32
N GLY A 304 -26.85 2.25 -6.25
CA GLY A 304 -28.00 1.67 -6.96
C GLY A 304 -27.84 1.71 -8.49
N ASP A 305 -27.35 2.83 -9.07
CA ASP A 305 -27.12 2.96 -10.51
C ASP A 305 -26.08 1.97 -11.05
N ILE A 306 -25.09 1.63 -10.21
CA ILE A 306 -24.07 0.63 -10.57
C ILE A 306 -24.50 -0.82 -10.25
N GLY A 307 -25.75 -1.01 -9.82
CA GLY A 307 -26.31 -2.32 -9.52
C GLY A 307 -25.84 -2.96 -8.21
N MET A 308 -25.36 -2.12 -7.27
CA MET A 308 -24.86 -2.58 -5.98
C MET A 308 -25.78 -2.15 -4.83
N GLY A 309 -25.84 -3.01 -3.79
CA GLY A 309 -26.45 -2.64 -2.52
C GLY A 309 -25.47 -1.88 -1.62
N CYS A 310 -25.97 -1.41 -0.47
CA CYS A 310 -25.16 -0.87 0.63
C CYS A 310 -24.83 -1.95 1.65
N GLY A 311 -23.86 -1.68 2.53
CA GLY A 311 -23.48 -2.56 3.62
C GLY A 311 -22.13 -3.25 3.42
N ILE A 312 -21.89 -4.33 4.18
CA ILE A 312 -20.72 -5.18 4.03
C ILE A 312 -21.08 -6.37 3.14
N LEU A 313 -20.23 -6.67 2.15
CA LEU A 313 -20.43 -7.86 1.33
C LEU A 313 -20.17 -9.15 2.12
N PRO A 314 -20.81 -10.25 1.72
CA PRO A 314 -20.52 -11.57 2.29
C PRO A 314 -19.06 -11.93 2.12
N GLU A 315 -18.46 -12.50 3.16
CA GLU A 315 -17.09 -12.97 3.11
C GLU A 315 -16.96 -14.22 2.21
N PRO A 316 -15.86 -14.33 1.43
CA PRO A 316 -15.60 -15.53 0.65
C PRO A 316 -15.25 -16.72 1.56
N THR A 317 -15.35 -17.92 1.02
CA THR A 317 -14.97 -19.16 1.72
C THR A 317 -13.47 -19.42 1.71
N ARG A 318 -12.72 -18.75 0.83
CA ARG A 318 -11.28 -18.87 0.70
C ARG A 318 -10.59 -17.72 1.40
N TYR A 319 -9.34 -17.98 1.82
CA TYR A 319 -8.45 -16.96 2.37
C TYR A 319 -7.54 -16.39 1.29
N PHE A 320 -7.40 -15.08 1.32
CA PHE A 320 -6.49 -14.30 0.50
C PHE A 320 -5.48 -13.63 1.43
N VAL A 321 -4.19 -13.83 1.18
CA VAL A 321 -3.13 -13.24 2.00
C VAL A 321 -2.23 -12.40 1.10
N ARG A 322 -2.14 -11.11 1.38
CA ARG A 322 -1.22 -10.17 0.75
C ARG A 322 0.09 -10.16 1.50
N VAL A 323 1.19 -10.41 0.82
CA VAL A 323 2.53 -10.41 1.40
C VAL A 323 3.40 -9.39 0.66
N PRO A 324 4.05 -8.43 1.36
CA PRO A 324 4.94 -7.47 0.74
C PRO A 324 6.21 -8.15 0.21
N VAL A 325 6.71 -7.68 -0.93
CA VAL A 325 7.94 -8.16 -1.57
C VAL A 325 9.03 -7.11 -1.43
N PHE A 326 10.19 -7.50 -0.93
CA PHE A 326 11.34 -6.61 -0.74
C PHE A 326 12.46 -6.98 -1.71
N SER A 327 12.87 -6.05 -2.57
CA SER A 327 13.95 -6.26 -3.56
C SER A 327 15.31 -5.77 -3.05
N PHE A 328 15.58 -5.88 -1.75
CA PHE A 328 16.85 -5.40 -1.16
C PHE A 328 18.10 -6.06 -1.73
N GLU A 329 17.98 -7.29 -2.28
CA GLU A 329 19.10 -7.95 -2.97
C GLU A 329 19.52 -7.22 -4.24
N LYS A 330 18.56 -6.57 -4.93
CA LYS A 330 18.78 -5.83 -6.17
C LYS A 330 19.13 -4.36 -5.92
N LEU A 331 18.63 -3.79 -4.83
CA LEU A 331 18.75 -2.38 -4.47
C LEU A 331 19.91 -2.19 -3.48
N GLN A 332 21.14 -2.28 -3.99
CA GLN A 332 22.34 -2.11 -3.16
C GLN A 332 22.41 -0.68 -2.61
N GLY A 333 22.75 -0.57 -1.32
CA GLY A 333 22.88 0.73 -0.65
C GLY A 333 21.58 1.28 -0.04
N THR A 334 20.41 0.66 -0.29
CA THR A 334 19.17 1.06 0.36
C THR A 334 19.15 0.65 1.83
N ASP A 335 18.37 1.37 2.63
CA ASP A 335 18.08 1.01 4.01
C ASP A 335 17.16 -0.22 4.07
N VAL A 336 17.67 -1.30 4.66
CA VAL A 336 16.97 -2.60 4.80
C VAL A 336 16.09 -2.68 6.07
N GLN A 337 16.06 -1.62 6.87
CA GLN A 337 15.24 -1.56 8.08
C GLN A 337 13.81 -1.24 7.72
N ILE A 338 12.88 -2.13 8.01
CA ILE A 338 11.44 -1.93 7.80
C ILE A 338 10.88 -1.12 8.97
N GLY A 339 9.93 -0.24 8.70
CA GLY A 339 9.36 0.69 9.69
C GLY A 339 8.13 1.42 9.17
N ASP A 340 7.98 2.69 9.54
CA ASP A 340 6.81 3.51 9.21
C ASP A 340 6.68 3.85 7.72
N THR A 341 7.80 3.84 6.99
CA THR A 341 7.81 4.11 5.55
C THR A 341 7.79 2.82 4.76
N GLU A 342 6.98 2.81 3.71
CA GLU A 342 6.90 1.69 2.77
C GLU A 342 8.24 1.49 2.03
N LYS A 343 8.73 0.27 2.02
CA LYS A 343 10.00 -0.13 1.37
C LYS A 343 9.85 -1.36 0.46
N SER A 344 8.69 -1.99 0.46
CA SER A 344 8.40 -3.06 -0.47
C SER A 344 8.36 -2.54 -1.91
N THR A 345 8.75 -3.39 -2.85
CA THR A 345 8.80 -3.09 -4.28
C THR A 345 7.62 -3.65 -5.06
N GLY A 346 6.69 -4.26 -4.35
CA GLY A 346 5.47 -4.88 -4.87
C GLY A 346 4.87 -5.80 -3.84
N GLU A 347 3.81 -6.49 -4.24
CA GLU A 347 3.05 -7.40 -3.38
C GLU A 347 2.71 -8.68 -4.14
N VAL A 348 2.56 -9.75 -3.39
CA VAL A 348 2.06 -11.04 -3.90
C VAL A 348 0.85 -11.47 -3.10
N MET A 349 0.00 -12.29 -3.72
CA MET A 349 -1.20 -12.81 -3.09
C MET A 349 -1.16 -14.33 -3.03
N GLY A 350 -1.28 -14.90 -1.83
CA GLY A 350 -1.55 -16.32 -1.62
C GLY A 350 -3.05 -16.56 -1.49
N ILE A 351 -3.55 -17.65 -2.10
CA ILE A 351 -4.98 -18.01 -2.08
C ILE A 351 -5.10 -19.49 -1.74
N ALA A 352 -5.92 -19.81 -0.73
CA ALA A 352 -6.21 -21.17 -0.34
C ALA A 352 -7.53 -21.29 0.45
N ASP A 353 -7.91 -22.54 0.74
CA ASP A 353 -9.09 -22.83 1.57
C ASP A 353 -8.79 -22.64 3.08
N THR A 354 -7.52 -22.58 3.46
CA THR A 354 -7.08 -22.28 4.83
C THR A 354 -6.13 -21.09 4.86
N PHE A 355 -6.12 -20.38 5.99
CA PHE A 355 -5.20 -19.24 6.20
C PHE A 355 -3.73 -19.66 6.12
N ASP A 356 -3.36 -20.75 6.77
CA ASP A 356 -1.97 -21.22 6.83
C ASP A 356 -1.42 -21.54 5.43
N GLU A 357 -2.21 -22.20 4.58
CA GLU A 357 -1.84 -22.47 3.20
C GLU A 357 -1.74 -21.19 2.37
N ALA A 358 -2.70 -20.27 2.52
CA ALA A 358 -2.69 -18.98 1.81
C ALA A 358 -1.46 -18.13 2.20
N LEU A 359 -1.14 -18.05 3.50
CA LEU A 359 0.04 -17.36 4.00
C LEU A 359 1.33 -18.00 3.45
N LEU A 360 1.45 -19.31 3.50
CA LEU A 360 2.62 -20.03 3.01
C LEU A 360 2.83 -19.81 1.50
N LYS A 361 1.75 -19.86 0.71
CA LYS A 361 1.80 -19.54 -0.74
C LYS A 361 2.28 -18.11 -0.98
N GLY A 362 1.76 -17.14 -0.23
CA GLY A 362 2.19 -15.75 -0.30
C GLY A 362 3.67 -15.59 0.04
N LEU A 363 4.14 -16.21 1.12
CA LEU A 363 5.54 -16.16 1.52
C LEU A 363 6.48 -16.82 0.48
N ILE A 364 6.08 -17.93 -0.11
CA ILE A 364 6.86 -18.57 -1.19
C ILE A 364 6.87 -17.65 -2.43
N ALA A 365 5.74 -17.08 -2.81
CA ALA A 365 5.64 -16.18 -3.95
C ALA A 365 6.44 -14.87 -3.74
N SER A 366 6.61 -14.42 -2.49
CA SER A 366 7.49 -13.28 -2.16
C SER A 366 8.99 -13.60 -2.28
N GLY A 367 9.35 -14.85 -2.62
CA GLY A 367 10.72 -15.31 -2.77
C GLY A 367 11.31 -15.99 -1.52
N MET A 368 10.50 -16.21 -0.48
CA MET A 368 10.94 -16.85 0.74
C MET A 368 11.26 -18.32 0.50
N ARG A 369 12.47 -18.73 0.86
CA ARG A 369 12.90 -20.13 0.78
C ARG A 369 12.51 -20.88 2.05
N ILE A 370 11.63 -21.85 1.91
CA ILE A 370 11.17 -22.65 3.04
C ILE A 370 12.18 -23.78 3.33
N LYS A 371 12.63 -23.84 4.57
CA LYS A 371 13.46 -24.95 5.11
C LYS A 371 12.75 -25.54 6.31
N ARG A 372 12.84 -26.86 6.47
CA ARG A 372 12.17 -27.59 7.56
C ARG A 372 13.08 -27.86 8.76
N THR A 373 14.36 -27.61 8.64
CA THR A 373 15.36 -27.88 9.69
C THR A 373 16.44 -26.80 9.68
N GLY A 374 17.22 -26.72 10.74
CA GLY A 374 18.37 -25.83 10.87
C GLY A 374 18.28 -24.90 12.06
N GLY A 375 18.93 -23.76 12.00
CA GLY A 375 18.94 -22.77 13.07
C GLY A 375 18.01 -21.60 12.81
N VAL A 376 17.42 -21.06 13.85
CA VAL A 376 16.67 -19.80 13.84
C VAL A 376 17.37 -18.84 14.78
N LEU A 377 17.80 -17.69 14.25
CA LEU A 377 18.31 -16.59 15.08
C LEU A 377 17.15 -15.71 15.52
N VAL A 378 16.97 -15.53 16.82
CA VAL A 378 15.99 -14.63 17.43
C VAL A 378 16.72 -13.43 18.02
N SER A 379 16.65 -12.30 17.32
CA SER A 379 17.26 -11.01 17.70
C SER A 379 16.16 -9.95 17.70
N VAL A 380 15.48 -9.78 18.81
CA VAL A 380 14.28 -8.97 18.92
C VAL A 380 14.48 -7.79 19.86
N ALA A 381 13.72 -6.71 19.62
CA ALA A 381 13.64 -5.54 20.48
C ALA A 381 13.13 -5.91 21.88
N ASP A 382 13.39 -5.06 22.86
CA ASP A 382 13.01 -5.31 24.25
C ASP A 382 11.49 -5.44 24.41
N THR A 383 10.72 -4.71 23.62
CA THR A 383 9.25 -4.76 23.57
C THR A 383 8.71 -6.13 23.14
N ASP A 384 9.46 -6.82 22.26
CA ASP A 384 9.02 -8.07 21.63
C ASP A 384 9.51 -9.32 22.36
N LYS A 385 10.31 -9.16 23.40
CA LYS A 385 10.93 -10.28 24.12
C LYS A 385 9.91 -11.27 24.69
N ARG A 386 8.79 -10.80 25.21
CA ARG A 386 7.75 -11.68 25.77
C ARG A 386 7.14 -12.56 24.69
N ASP A 387 6.77 -11.96 23.57
CA ASP A 387 6.15 -12.67 22.46
C ASP A 387 7.13 -13.61 21.78
N SER A 388 8.44 -13.30 21.82
CA SER A 388 9.49 -14.19 21.29
C SER A 388 9.59 -15.54 22.02
N VAL A 389 9.05 -15.66 23.24
CA VAL A 389 9.03 -16.95 23.98
C VAL A 389 8.11 -17.94 23.27
N MET A 390 6.89 -17.51 22.94
CA MET A 390 5.94 -18.36 22.19
C MET A 390 6.48 -18.70 20.80
N LEU A 391 7.01 -17.71 20.10
CA LEU A 391 7.62 -17.87 18.78
C LEU A 391 8.74 -18.90 18.77
N ALA A 392 9.72 -18.74 19.67
CA ALA A 392 10.86 -19.67 19.77
C ALA A 392 10.42 -21.08 20.17
N GLY A 393 9.41 -21.19 21.05
CA GLY A 393 8.79 -22.46 21.42
C GLY A 393 8.17 -23.16 20.21
N GLU A 394 7.53 -22.41 19.31
CA GLU A 394 6.91 -22.95 18.11
C GLU A 394 7.96 -23.51 17.13
N PHE A 395 9.02 -22.77 16.84
CA PHE A 395 10.14 -23.27 16.04
C PHE A 395 10.83 -24.47 16.68
N LEU A 396 10.96 -24.49 18.01
CA LEU A 396 11.57 -25.61 18.73
C LEU A 396 10.75 -26.89 18.56
N LYS A 397 9.41 -26.84 18.65
CA LYS A 397 8.50 -27.96 18.39
C LYS A 397 8.69 -28.53 16.97
N GLN A 398 8.98 -27.67 16.00
CA GLN A 398 9.28 -28.08 14.62
C GLN A 398 10.70 -28.65 14.43
N GLY A 399 11.49 -28.77 15.49
CA GLY A 399 12.84 -29.32 15.45
C GLY A 399 13.95 -28.36 15.07
N PHE A 400 13.68 -27.06 15.04
CA PHE A 400 14.72 -26.05 14.81
C PHE A 400 15.59 -25.81 16.04
N LYS A 401 16.84 -25.44 15.82
CA LYS A 401 17.76 -25.01 16.89
C LYS A 401 17.62 -23.50 17.07
N ILE A 402 17.31 -23.07 18.28
CA ILE A 402 17.16 -21.65 18.57
C ILE A 402 18.50 -21.05 18.99
N TYR A 403 18.85 -19.93 18.37
CA TYR A 403 19.97 -19.08 18.73
C TYR A 403 19.43 -17.69 19.10
N ALA A 404 19.89 -17.11 20.19
CA ALA A 404 19.45 -15.78 20.60
C ALA A 404 20.58 -15.00 21.27
N THR A 405 20.52 -13.68 21.24
CA THR A 405 21.44 -12.82 21.99
C THR A 405 21.29 -13.02 23.49
N SER A 406 22.35 -12.76 24.26
CA SER A 406 22.48 -13.20 25.65
C SER A 406 21.26 -12.94 26.55
N ASN A 407 20.65 -11.75 26.46
CA ASN A 407 19.46 -11.40 27.28
C ASN A 407 18.21 -12.17 26.81
N THR A 408 18.01 -12.27 25.49
CA THR A 408 16.90 -13.02 24.92
C THR A 408 17.05 -14.52 25.22
N ALA A 409 18.25 -15.07 25.09
CA ALA A 409 18.52 -16.48 25.43
C ALA A 409 18.26 -16.79 26.90
N LYS A 410 18.63 -15.88 27.82
CA LYS A 410 18.30 -16.02 29.25
C LYS A 410 16.81 -16.07 29.47
N LEU A 411 16.04 -15.17 28.84
CA LEU A 411 14.58 -15.15 28.97
C LEU A 411 13.95 -16.44 28.41
N LEU A 412 14.38 -16.89 27.23
CA LEU A 412 13.88 -18.12 26.62
C LEU A 412 14.13 -19.32 27.53
N ASN A 413 15.36 -19.48 27.99
CA ASN A 413 15.74 -20.60 28.87
C ASN A 413 15.01 -20.56 30.22
N SER A 414 14.78 -19.40 30.81
CA SER A 414 13.99 -19.27 32.06
C SER A 414 12.51 -19.62 31.87
N ASN A 415 12.01 -19.57 30.62
CA ASN A 415 10.66 -20.02 30.24
C ASN A 415 10.65 -21.44 29.61
N HIS A 416 11.65 -22.26 29.88
CA HIS A 416 11.78 -23.65 29.42
C HIS A 416 11.87 -23.80 27.89
N VAL A 417 12.24 -22.76 27.16
CA VAL A 417 12.50 -22.78 25.71
C VAL A 417 14.02 -22.86 25.50
N ALA A 418 14.51 -24.04 25.10
CA ALA A 418 15.94 -24.28 24.91
C ALA A 418 16.55 -23.38 23.82
N ALA A 419 17.41 -22.46 24.21
CA ALA A 419 18.06 -21.53 23.31
C ALA A 419 19.57 -21.43 23.56
N ASN A 420 20.33 -21.46 22.46
CA ASN A 420 21.77 -21.27 22.48
C ASN A 420 22.10 -19.78 22.53
N SER A 421 22.83 -19.36 23.56
CA SER A 421 23.28 -17.96 23.67
C SER A 421 24.37 -17.64 22.66
N VAL A 422 24.24 -16.51 21.97
CA VAL A 422 25.19 -16.01 20.98
C VAL A 422 25.58 -14.58 21.33
N ARG A 423 26.83 -14.24 21.16
CA ARG A 423 27.36 -12.88 21.37
C ARG A 423 26.80 -11.90 20.33
N LYS A 424 26.62 -10.65 20.72
CA LYS A 424 26.42 -9.55 19.80
C LYS A 424 27.69 -9.31 18.97
N ILE A 425 27.58 -8.58 17.87
CA ILE A 425 28.70 -8.34 16.94
C ILE A 425 29.90 -7.70 17.64
N HIS A 426 29.65 -6.73 18.50
CA HIS A 426 30.69 -5.98 19.23
C HIS A 426 31.30 -6.74 20.42
N GLU A 427 30.70 -7.87 20.84
CA GLU A 427 31.16 -8.68 21.98
C GLU A 427 32.24 -9.71 21.59
N GLY A 428 32.63 -9.76 20.31
CA GLY A 428 33.65 -10.68 19.79
C GLY A 428 33.06 -11.97 19.18
N GLU A 429 33.93 -12.85 18.68
CA GLU A 429 33.54 -14.10 18.03
C GLU A 429 33.55 -15.29 19.03
N PRO A 430 32.74 -16.37 18.80
CA PRO A 430 31.69 -16.44 17.78
C PRO A 430 30.45 -15.58 18.15
N ASN A 431 29.89 -14.90 17.16
CA ASN A 431 28.77 -13.97 17.32
C ASN A 431 27.65 -14.24 16.30
N THR A 432 26.63 -13.39 16.27
CA THR A 432 25.50 -13.48 15.34
C THR A 432 25.96 -13.51 13.88
N MET A 433 26.97 -12.72 13.51
CA MET A 433 27.53 -12.71 12.15
C MET A 433 28.23 -14.02 11.79
N SER A 434 28.92 -14.64 12.77
CA SER A 434 29.58 -15.92 12.55
C SER A 434 28.55 -17.04 12.20
N LEU A 435 27.35 -17.03 12.83
CA LEU A 435 26.29 -17.97 12.50
C LEU A 435 25.78 -17.81 11.07
N ILE A 436 25.56 -16.55 10.64
CA ILE A 436 25.10 -16.21 9.29
C ILE A 436 26.15 -16.63 8.27
N LYS A 437 27.42 -16.24 8.48
CA LYS A 437 28.54 -16.55 7.57
C LYS A 437 28.78 -18.07 7.42
N ASN A 438 28.57 -18.85 8.46
CA ASN A 438 28.79 -20.30 8.47
C ASN A 438 27.56 -21.12 8.02
N ASN A 439 26.53 -20.48 7.44
CA ASN A 439 25.31 -21.11 6.97
C ASN A 439 24.60 -21.99 8.02
N LYS A 440 24.70 -21.65 9.29
CA LYS A 440 24.05 -22.40 10.39
C LYS A 440 22.58 -22.03 10.56
N LEU A 441 22.12 -20.99 9.89
CA LEU A 441 20.77 -20.45 10.04
C LEU A 441 19.90 -20.79 8.82
N SER A 442 18.65 -21.12 9.12
CA SER A 442 17.57 -21.25 8.15
C SER A 442 16.72 -20.00 8.09
N TYR A 443 16.54 -19.32 9.22
CA TYR A 443 15.77 -18.10 9.37
C TYR A 443 16.43 -17.13 10.34
N VAL A 444 16.15 -15.85 10.14
CA VAL A 444 16.50 -14.76 11.06
C VAL A 444 15.22 -14.04 11.41
N VAL A 445 14.85 -14.02 12.67
CA VAL A 445 13.81 -13.15 13.21
C VAL A 445 14.52 -11.94 13.81
N SER A 446 14.31 -10.77 13.23
CA SER A 446 14.96 -9.54 13.66
C SER A 446 13.93 -8.42 13.71
N THR A 447 13.66 -7.90 14.90
CA THR A 447 12.79 -6.74 15.08
C THR A 447 13.62 -5.53 15.50
N ALA A 448 13.28 -4.36 14.94
CA ALA A 448 13.98 -3.12 15.24
C ALA A 448 13.35 -2.43 16.46
N GLU A 449 14.17 -1.79 17.29
CA GLU A 449 13.66 -0.85 18.28
C GLU A 449 13.03 0.35 17.57
N GLN A 450 11.84 0.74 17.97
CA GLN A 450 11.20 1.94 17.47
C GLN A 450 11.90 3.18 18.05
N GLY A 451 12.34 4.09 17.18
CA GLY A 451 12.94 5.36 17.60
C GLY A 451 14.06 5.84 16.66
N PRO A 452 14.62 7.04 16.93
CA PRO A 452 15.63 7.65 16.07
C PRO A 452 17.02 6.98 16.17
N LYS A 453 17.23 6.05 17.11
CA LYS A 453 18.52 5.33 17.24
C LYS A 453 18.52 4.13 16.30
N VAL A 454 19.25 4.28 15.22
CA VAL A 454 19.53 3.20 14.27
C VAL A 454 20.41 2.14 14.95
N ASN A 455 19.93 0.91 15.03
CA ASN A 455 20.73 -0.21 15.50
C ASN A 455 21.61 -0.74 14.34
N GLU A 456 22.85 -0.30 14.27
CA GLU A 456 23.80 -0.71 13.21
C GLU A 456 23.98 -2.24 13.15
N ASP A 457 23.96 -2.93 14.27
CA ASP A 457 24.09 -4.39 14.33
C ASP A 457 22.89 -5.08 13.66
N ASP A 458 21.66 -4.57 13.83
CA ASP A 458 20.46 -5.09 13.18
C ASP A 458 20.55 -4.94 11.65
N ILE A 459 20.93 -3.76 11.17
CA ILE A 459 21.13 -3.50 9.73
C ILE A 459 22.16 -4.45 9.15
N ARG A 460 23.29 -4.67 9.85
CA ARG A 460 24.35 -5.58 9.40
C ARG A 460 23.86 -7.04 9.35
N ILE A 461 23.10 -7.47 10.36
CA ILE A 461 22.50 -8.82 10.42
C ILE A 461 21.55 -9.00 9.24
N ARG A 462 20.60 -8.09 9.05
CA ARG A 462 19.61 -8.15 7.96
C ARG A 462 20.29 -8.17 6.59
N ARG A 463 21.17 -7.21 6.32
CA ARG A 463 21.88 -7.13 5.03
C ARG A 463 22.69 -8.39 4.74
N THR A 464 23.40 -8.93 5.73
CA THR A 464 24.22 -10.14 5.53
C THR A 464 23.35 -11.37 5.34
N ALA A 465 22.23 -11.50 6.07
CA ALA A 465 21.29 -12.59 5.88
C ALA A 465 20.69 -12.56 4.46
N LEU A 466 20.23 -11.40 4.00
CA LEU A 466 19.69 -11.21 2.65
C LEU A 466 20.70 -11.57 1.57
N LEU A 467 21.95 -11.08 1.66
CA LEU A 467 23.03 -11.42 0.71
C LEU A 467 23.32 -12.92 0.67
N ARG A 468 23.05 -13.65 1.75
CA ARG A 468 23.19 -15.10 1.82
C ARG A 468 21.89 -15.85 1.56
N ARG A 469 20.84 -15.14 1.14
CA ARG A 469 19.51 -15.69 0.86
C ARG A 469 18.92 -16.46 2.04
N ILE A 470 19.20 -15.99 3.25
CA ILE A 470 18.56 -16.45 4.49
C ILE A 470 17.35 -15.55 4.72
N PRO A 471 16.13 -16.12 4.76
CA PRO A 471 14.93 -15.34 5.02
C PRO A 471 15.01 -14.55 6.32
N VAL A 472 14.63 -13.27 6.26
CA VAL A 472 14.52 -12.39 7.42
C VAL A 472 13.04 -12.11 7.67
N LEU A 473 12.58 -12.47 8.86
CA LEU A 473 11.23 -12.20 9.33
C LEU A 473 11.26 -10.94 10.20
N PRO A 474 10.65 -9.86 9.76
CA PRO A 474 10.83 -8.54 10.39
C PRO A 474 9.92 -8.31 11.59
N SER A 475 8.98 -9.21 11.85
CA SER A 475 8.04 -9.13 12.98
C SER A 475 7.90 -10.47 13.69
N VAL A 476 7.62 -10.42 14.99
CA VAL A 476 7.34 -11.61 15.78
C VAL A 476 6.02 -12.25 15.36
N ASP A 477 5.02 -11.43 15.02
CA ASP A 477 3.69 -11.89 14.64
C ASP A 477 3.72 -12.69 13.33
N THR A 478 4.34 -12.13 12.28
CA THR A 478 4.52 -12.84 10.99
C THR A 478 5.39 -14.08 11.14
N ALA A 479 6.46 -14.01 11.97
CA ALA A 479 7.32 -15.15 12.24
C ALA A 479 6.56 -16.27 12.98
N PHE A 480 5.67 -15.92 13.91
CA PHE A 480 4.83 -16.87 14.64
C PHE A 480 3.79 -17.53 13.73
N ALA A 481 3.08 -16.72 12.91
CA ALA A 481 2.15 -17.25 11.92
C ALA A 481 2.85 -18.20 10.94
N PHE A 482 4.04 -17.82 10.46
CA PHE A 482 4.87 -18.67 9.60
C PHE A 482 5.28 -19.97 10.29
N ALA A 483 5.75 -19.92 11.55
CA ALA A 483 6.15 -21.12 12.28
C ALA A 483 4.99 -22.11 12.44
N LYS A 484 3.76 -21.61 12.65
CA LYS A 484 2.55 -22.44 12.65
C LYS A 484 2.28 -23.11 11.31
N CYS A 485 2.47 -22.40 10.20
CA CYS A 485 2.29 -22.99 8.86
C CYS A 485 3.21 -24.22 8.64
N LEU A 486 4.36 -24.30 9.33
CA LEU A 486 5.28 -25.43 9.22
C LEU A 486 4.80 -26.69 9.95
N GLU A 487 3.81 -26.61 10.85
CA GLU A 487 3.23 -27.78 11.53
C GLU A 487 2.60 -28.77 10.54
N ASN A 488 2.00 -28.24 9.48
CA ASN A 488 1.34 -29.07 8.49
C ASN A 488 2.33 -29.51 7.40
N ASN A 489 2.86 -30.72 7.56
CA ASN A 489 3.86 -31.29 6.65
C ASN A 489 3.36 -31.43 5.20
N ASN A 490 2.06 -31.59 4.98
CA ASN A 490 1.49 -31.85 3.67
C ASN A 490 1.34 -30.59 2.82
N ILE A 491 1.23 -29.39 3.43
CA ILE A 491 1.02 -28.14 2.69
C ILE A 491 2.13 -27.89 1.65
N LEU A 492 3.39 -28.18 1.98
CA LEU A 492 4.51 -27.97 1.06
C LEU A 492 4.59 -28.98 -0.10
N GLU A 493 4.03 -30.18 0.11
CA GLU A 493 4.07 -31.26 -0.88
C GLU A 493 2.89 -31.15 -1.86
N GLU A 494 1.79 -30.53 -1.44
CA GLU A 494 0.53 -30.47 -2.16
C GLU A 494 0.10 -29.02 -2.51
N ILE A 495 1.05 -28.10 -2.71
CA ILE A 495 0.68 -26.72 -3.11
C ILE A 495 -0.14 -26.74 -4.41
N LYS A 496 -1.42 -26.41 -4.30
CA LYS A 496 -2.34 -26.34 -5.44
C LYS A 496 -2.40 -24.92 -5.98
N VAL A 497 -2.30 -24.80 -7.30
CA VAL A 497 -2.60 -23.54 -8.00
C VAL A 497 -4.11 -23.35 -8.00
N CYS A 498 -4.58 -22.21 -7.51
CA CYS A 498 -5.98 -21.83 -7.52
C CYS A 498 -6.25 -20.82 -8.64
N LYS A 499 -7.37 -20.97 -9.33
CA LYS A 499 -7.84 -19.94 -10.25
C LYS A 499 -8.43 -18.79 -9.42
N LEU A 500 -8.11 -17.54 -9.83
CA LEU A 500 -8.73 -16.32 -9.34
C LEU A 500 -10.20 -16.26 -9.68
#